data_f932442e216e4b9d816a5d85f7e3a221
#
_entry.id   f932442e216e4b9d816a5d85f7e3a221
#
_cell.length_a   1.000
_cell.length_b   1.000
_cell.length_c   1.000
_cell.angle_alpha   90.00
_cell.angle_beta   90.00
_cell.angle_gamma   90.00
#
_symmetry.space_group_name_H-M   'P 1'
#
loop_
_entity.id
_entity.type
_entity.pdbx_description
1 polymer ?
#
loop_
_entity_poly.entity_id
_entity_poly.type
_entity_poly.pdbx_seq_one_letter_code
_entity_poly.pdbx_strand_id
1 'polypeptide(L)'
;MLIVHTADVPIGVENYGRPDPLTKTSSRLQDFLNTLDEVVEYSVSNQADIVLFCGDAYKSRNPSQTHQREFAARISTLASNDIQVFLLAGNHDAPNIPGPATALDIFPTLGVGNVHTGDTLKTHLVETRSGPLQIVSVPWIRKGQFMSSLGIGDNNPSQLNESIETLLTQAIQANAEALDPSIPAVLSGHLSVDSAKTSSETSMMLGKDYLLLKSSIALPQFDYVALGHIHRHQELNLSPRVVYPGSLQRIDFGEEKDTKGFCVIDIDPTESPGKRERSYKFVEVNARKFLTIKSTISDEDPNPTQTIITEIANHNVQEAIIQVLIDTPASKYQDIDEKLIRGALEESHFVATVRKNLISESRNRLGKDISEKIEPLEALETYLTERGVTGKKREQLLNKGKLLISEHSQSNTL
;
A
#
# COMPACT_ATOMS: atom_id res chain seq x y z
N MET A 1 1.10 10.83 -27.01
CA MET A 1 1.55 11.42 -25.74
C MET A 1 1.80 10.29 -24.76
N LEU A 2 3.08 10.12 -24.36
CA LEU A 2 3.48 9.02 -23.49
C LEU A 2 3.54 9.49 -22.04
N ILE A 3 2.68 8.93 -21.19
CA ILE A 3 2.58 9.24 -19.76
C ILE A 3 3.13 8.07 -18.96
N VAL A 4 4.06 8.34 -18.03
CA VAL A 4 4.53 7.39 -17.03
C VAL A 4 3.86 7.73 -15.71
N HIS A 5 3.25 6.76 -15.05
CA HIS A 5 2.51 6.94 -13.81
C HIS A 5 3.13 6.08 -12.70
N THR A 6 3.60 6.72 -11.65
CA THR A 6 4.18 6.12 -10.44
C THR A 6 3.63 6.77 -9.18
N ALA A 7 3.71 6.08 -8.05
CA ALA A 7 3.31 6.56 -6.73
C ALA A 7 4.03 5.77 -5.63
N ASP A 8 3.89 6.21 -4.39
CA ASP A 8 4.23 5.43 -3.19
C ASP A 8 5.68 4.88 -3.22
N VAL A 9 6.64 5.80 -3.28
CA VAL A 9 8.08 5.47 -3.25
C VAL A 9 8.67 5.63 -1.85
N PRO A 10 7.98 5.59 -0.76
CA PRO A 10 8.23 6.12 0.59
C PRO A 10 9.72 6.10 1.00
N ILE A 11 10.52 6.98 0.38
CA ILE A 11 11.96 7.12 0.66
C ILE A 11 12.14 7.41 2.15
N GLY A 12 12.96 6.57 2.80
CA GLY A 12 13.18 6.63 4.25
C GLY A 12 12.51 5.48 5.01
N VAL A 13 11.86 4.53 4.32
CA VAL A 13 11.55 3.21 4.90
C VAL A 13 12.84 2.41 4.99
N GLU A 14 13.30 2.13 6.21
CA GLU A 14 14.57 1.46 6.47
C GLU A 14 14.41 0.10 7.15
N ASN A 15 13.19 -0.37 7.31
CA ASN A 15 12.89 -1.67 7.88
C ASN A 15 13.65 -2.78 7.12
N TYR A 16 14.32 -3.67 7.88
CA TYR A 16 15.12 -4.77 7.34
C TYR A 16 16.36 -4.32 6.54
N GLY A 17 16.79 -3.07 6.71
CA GLY A 17 17.99 -2.53 6.10
C GLY A 17 19.25 -2.88 6.88
N ARG A 18 20.37 -2.90 6.16
CA ARG A 18 21.71 -2.95 6.72
C ARG A 18 22.44 -1.64 6.38
N PRO A 19 23.25 -1.08 7.29
CA PRO A 19 24.05 0.09 6.94
C PRO A 19 25.11 -0.31 5.90
N ASP A 20 25.16 0.43 4.80
CA ASP A 20 26.23 0.27 3.81
C ASP A 20 27.57 0.71 4.43
N PRO A 21 28.64 -0.08 4.32
CA PRO A 21 29.92 0.23 4.96
C PRO A 21 30.57 1.53 4.47
N LEU A 22 30.35 1.90 3.21
CA LEU A 22 30.97 3.05 2.56
C LEU A 22 30.14 4.31 2.72
N THR A 23 28.86 4.26 2.36
CA THR A 23 27.98 5.43 2.33
C THR A 23 27.32 5.70 3.69
N LYS A 24 27.31 4.71 4.60
CA LYS A 24 26.60 4.74 5.89
C LYS A 24 25.08 4.94 5.77
N THR A 25 24.56 4.81 4.56
CA THR A 25 23.11 4.83 4.30
C THR A 25 22.52 3.43 4.45
N SER A 26 21.22 3.34 4.64
CA SER A 26 20.51 2.05 4.69
C SER A 26 20.49 1.40 3.31
N SER A 27 20.71 0.09 3.25
CA SER A 27 20.54 -0.70 2.01
C SER A 27 19.11 -0.61 1.47
N ARG A 28 18.12 -0.40 2.35
CA ARG A 28 16.73 -0.18 1.92
C ARG A 28 16.55 1.14 1.18
N LEU A 29 17.26 2.20 1.58
CA LEU A 29 17.27 3.44 0.80
C LEU A 29 17.74 3.13 -0.63
N GLN A 30 18.83 2.37 -0.79
CA GLN A 30 19.32 2.01 -2.11
C GLN A 30 18.30 1.19 -2.92
N ASP A 31 17.55 0.27 -2.27
CA ASP A 31 16.50 -0.48 -2.94
C ASP A 31 15.42 0.44 -3.53
N PHE A 32 14.94 1.44 -2.75
CA PHE A 32 13.94 2.41 -3.22
C PHE A 32 14.49 3.28 -4.35
N LEU A 33 15.76 3.70 -4.23
CA LEU A 33 16.40 4.51 -5.26
C LEU A 33 16.61 3.76 -6.56
N ASN A 34 17.02 2.47 -6.48
CA ASN A 34 17.23 1.63 -7.67
C ASN A 34 15.92 1.46 -8.46
N THR A 35 14.80 1.20 -7.78
CA THR A 35 13.51 1.05 -8.49
C THR A 35 12.97 2.39 -9.02
N LEU A 36 13.27 3.50 -8.37
CA LEU A 36 12.96 4.82 -8.92
C LEU A 36 13.86 5.15 -10.11
N ASP A 37 15.14 4.73 -10.09
CA ASP A 37 16.05 4.86 -11.23
C ASP A 37 15.52 4.09 -12.45
N GLU A 38 14.93 2.91 -12.28
CA GLU A 38 14.27 2.18 -13.39
C GLU A 38 13.12 3.00 -14.04
N VAL A 39 12.32 3.71 -13.22
CA VAL A 39 11.28 4.63 -13.73
C VAL A 39 11.91 5.78 -14.53
N VAL A 40 12.98 6.37 -14.01
CA VAL A 40 13.71 7.48 -14.66
C VAL A 40 14.34 7.02 -15.98
N GLU A 41 15.06 5.91 -15.96
CA GLU A 41 15.71 5.32 -17.14
C GLU A 41 14.69 4.96 -18.23
N TYR A 42 13.57 4.34 -17.83
CA TYR A 42 12.49 4.04 -18.74
C TYR A 42 11.93 5.32 -19.39
N SER A 43 11.64 6.33 -18.57
CA SER A 43 11.08 7.60 -19.04
C SER A 43 12.01 8.32 -20.01
N VAL A 44 13.30 8.38 -19.71
CA VAL A 44 14.32 9.01 -20.57
C VAL A 44 14.51 8.21 -21.86
N SER A 45 14.66 6.90 -21.79
CA SER A 45 14.92 6.03 -22.94
C SER A 45 13.75 5.98 -23.92
N ASN A 46 12.52 6.07 -23.41
CA ASN A 46 11.31 6.08 -24.24
C ASN A 46 10.80 7.49 -24.55
N GLN A 47 11.54 8.53 -24.14
CA GLN A 47 11.16 9.93 -24.35
C GLN A 47 9.73 10.22 -23.87
N ALA A 48 9.41 9.86 -22.63
CA ALA A 48 8.10 10.14 -22.03
C ALA A 48 7.79 11.64 -22.09
N ASP A 49 6.55 12.01 -22.34
CA ASP A 49 6.12 13.40 -22.34
C ASP A 49 6.01 13.94 -20.92
N ILE A 50 5.53 13.08 -20.01
CA ILE A 50 5.33 13.44 -18.59
C ILE A 50 5.43 12.22 -17.68
N VAL A 51 5.97 12.45 -16.46
CA VAL A 51 5.89 11.54 -15.33
C VAL A 51 4.89 12.09 -14.32
N LEU A 52 3.83 11.34 -14.05
CA LEU A 52 2.87 11.62 -12.98
C LEU A 52 3.33 10.87 -11.72
N PHE A 53 3.74 11.61 -10.71
CA PHE A 53 4.08 11.10 -9.40
C PHE A 53 2.90 11.34 -8.45
N CYS A 54 2.07 10.31 -8.21
CA CYS A 54 0.79 10.44 -7.54
C CYS A 54 0.89 10.30 -6.01
N GLY A 55 1.85 10.97 -5.38
CA GLY A 55 1.98 11.12 -3.93
C GLY A 55 2.90 10.11 -3.24
N ASP A 56 3.19 10.41 -1.97
CA ASP A 56 4.03 9.64 -1.05
C ASP A 56 5.46 9.38 -1.58
N ALA A 57 6.15 10.49 -1.87
CA ALA A 57 7.57 10.46 -2.22
C ALA A 57 8.45 10.03 -1.03
N TYR A 58 8.02 10.35 0.18
CA TYR A 58 8.77 10.11 1.41
C TYR A 58 7.93 9.32 2.43
N LYS A 59 8.62 8.57 3.31
CA LYS A 59 7.98 7.89 4.45
C LYS A 59 7.35 8.86 5.44
N SER A 60 7.86 10.06 5.53
CA SER A 60 7.44 11.04 6.55
C SER A 60 7.54 12.46 6.04
N ARG A 61 6.74 13.33 6.65
CA ARG A 61 6.65 14.77 6.37
C ARG A 61 7.96 15.55 6.50
N ASN A 62 8.89 15.01 7.31
CA ASN A 62 10.20 15.60 7.55
C ASN A 62 11.30 14.64 7.06
N PRO A 63 11.47 14.47 5.75
CA PRO A 63 12.53 13.64 5.21
C PRO A 63 13.91 14.23 5.54
N SER A 64 14.91 13.35 5.71
CA SER A 64 16.29 13.81 5.91
C SER A 64 16.80 14.55 4.67
N GLN A 65 17.84 15.39 4.83
CA GLN A 65 18.48 16.09 3.71
C GLN A 65 19.02 15.10 2.66
N THR A 66 19.47 13.91 3.09
CA THR A 66 19.89 12.85 2.17
C THR A 66 18.72 12.36 1.33
N HIS A 67 17.56 12.07 1.94
CA HIS A 67 16.38 11.63 1.22
C HIS A 67 15.90 12.67 0.21
N GLN A 68 15.87 13.95 0.62
CA GLN A 68 15.50 15.05 -0.26
C GLN A 68 16.45 15.19 -1.45
N ARG A 69 17.77 15.13 -1.20
CA ARG A 69 18.81 15.20 -2.24
C ARG A 69 18.63 14.07 -3.26
N GLU A 70 18.47 12.84 -2.79
CA GLU A 70 18.35 11.66 -3.66
C GLU A 70 17.09 11.70 -4.53
N PHE A 71 15.96 12.10 -3.97
CA PHE A 71 14.74 12.30 -4.74
C PHE A 71 14.90 13.43 -5.74
N ALA A 72 15.39 14.60 -5.30
CA ALA A 72 15.57 15.76 -6.15
C ALA A 72 16.53 15.51 -7.33
N ALA A 73 17.57 14.69 -7.14
CA ALA A 73 18.48 14.31 -8.22
C ALA A 73 17.75 13.59 -9.36
N ARG A 74 16.82 12.69 -9.06
CA ARG A 74 16.02 11.93 -10.04
C ARG A 74 15.01 12.81 -10.75
N ILE A 75 14.34 13.69 -10.00
CA ILE A 75 13.43 14.69 -10.59
C ILE A 75 14.20 15.63 -11.52
N SER A 76 15.38 16.07 -11.10
CA SER A 76 16.27 16.90 -11.93
C SER A 76 16.70 16.18 -13.21
N THR A 77 16.99 14.88 -13.15
CA THR A 77 17.33 14.07 -14.33
C THR A 77 16.19 14.05 -15.33
N LEU A 78 14.95 13.82 -14.88
CA LEU A 78 13.76 13.86 -15.75
C LEU A 78 13.60 15.24 -16.39
N ALA A 79 13.59 16.29 -15.57
CA ALA A 79 13.39 17.67 -16.02
C ALA A 79 14.46 18.13 -17.02
N SER A 80 15.72 17.71 -16.82
CA SER A 80 16.85 18.04 -17.71
C SER A 80 16.81 17.30 -19.06
N ASN A 81 15.97 16.26 -19.18
CA ASN A 81 15.71 15.53 -20.41
C ASN A 81 14.38 15.96 -21.08
N ASP A 82 13.91 17.17 -20.80
CA ASP A 82 12.68 17.76 -21.35
C ASP A 82 11.41 16.93 -21.05
N ILE A 83 11.42 16.15 -19.96
CA ILE A 83 10.28 15.40 -19.47
C ILE A 83 9.57 16.25 -18.43
N GLN A 84 8.27 16.48 -18.62
CA GLN A 84 7.46 17.14 -17.60
C GLN A 84 7.31 16.22 -16.38
N VAL A 85 7.37 16.76 -15.18
CA VAL A 85 7.17 16.02 -13.93
C VAL A 85 6.04 16.67 -13.15
N PHE A 86 5.00 15.91 -12.83
CA PHE A 86 3.91 16.36 -11.99
C PHE A 86 3.97 15.66 -10.64
N LEU A 87 4.28 16.40 -9.59
CA LEU A 87 4.41 15.90 -8.21
C LEU A 87 3.14 16.20 -7.42
N LEU A 88 2.39 15.18 -7.05
CA LEU A 88 1.23 15.30 -6.17
C LEU A 88 1.64 15.06 -4.72
N ALA A 89 1.05 15.78 -3.77
CA ALA A 89 1.29 15.56 -2.35
C ALA A 89 0.41 14.41 -1.81
N GLY A 90 1.05 13.39 -1.23
CA GLY A 90 0.40 12.29 -0.53
C GLY A 90 0.23 12.54 0.98
N ASN A 91 -0.31 11.57 1.70
CA ASN A 91 -0.54 11.69 3.15
C ASN A 91 0.74 11.67 3.98
N HIS A 92 1.79 11.02 3.47
CA HIS A 92 3.11 11.02 4.10
C HIS A 92 3.92 12.29 3.78
N ASP A 93 3.62 13.00 2.68
CA ASP A 93 4.28 14.25 2.32
C ASP A 93 3.66 15.46 3.03
N ALA A 94 2.36 15.39 3.32
CA ALA A 94 1.58 16.53 3.80
C ALA A 94 1.72 16.76 5.31
N PRO A 95 2.03 17.99 5.80
CA PRO A 95 2.05 18.28 7.24
C PRO A 95 0.66 18.14 7.88
N ASN A 96 0.61 17.80 9.19
CA ASN A 96 -0.64 17.60 9.93
C ASN A 96 -1.46 18.87 10.16
N ILE A 97 -0.79 20.02 10.18
CA ILE A 97 -1.39 21.33 10.47
C ILE A 97 -1.33 22.22 9.23
N PRO A 98 -2.28 23.13 9.05
CA PRO A 98 -2.21 24.15 7.99
C PRO A 98 -0.99 25.03 8.14
N GLY A 99 -0.42 25.48 7.02
CA GLY A 99 0.61 26.51 6.96
C GLY A 99 2.03 26.03 6.67
N PRO A 100 2.58 24.97 7.33
CA PRO A 100 3.91 24.51 6.95
C PRO A 100 3.97 23.94 5.53
N ALA A 101 5.09 24.23 4.83
CA ALA A 101 5.39 23.68 3.52
C ALA A 101 5.60 22.16 3.56
N THR A 102 5.40 21.52 2.42
CA THR A 102 5.81 20.12 2.18
C THR A 102 7.24 20.06 1.69
N ALA A 103 7.89 18.90 1.75
CA ALA A 103 9.22 18.73 1.14
C ALA A 103 9.20 18.92 -0.40
N LEU A 104 8.02 18.79 -1.03
CA LEU A 104 7.85 19.00 -2.48
C LEU A 104 7.81 20.48 -2.87
N ASP A 105 7.50 21.39 -1.94
CA ASP A 105 7.42 22.83 -2.21
C ASP A 105 8.78 23.47 -2.56
N ILE A 106 9.87 22.76 -2.35
CA ILE A 106 11.21 23.19 -2.74
C ILE A 106 11.31 23.38 -4.26
N PHE A 107 10.64 22.52 -5.06
CA PHE A 107 10.72 22.58 -6.52
C PHE A 107 10.10 23.86 -7.10
N PRO A 108 8.85 24.24 -6.79
CA PRO A 108 8.30 25.50 -7.25
C PRO A 108 9.02 26.70 -6.62
N THR A 109 9.52 26.61 -5.38
CA THR A 109 10.29 27.68 -4.72
C THR A 109 11.58 28.01 -5.46
N LEU A 110 12.27 26.98 -5.96
CA LEU A 110 13.50 27.14 -6.76
C LEU A 110 13.20 27.46 -8.23
N GLY A 111 11.95 27.40 -8.66
CA GLY A 111 11.57 27.60 -10.07
C GLY A 111 12.17 26.53 -10.99
N VAL A 112 12.25 25.28 -10.55
CA VAL A 112 12.79 24.19 -11.37
C VAL A 112 11.90 24.01 -12.60
N GLY A 113 12.45 24.25 -13.79
CA GLY A 113 11.73 24.09 -15.06
C GLY A 113 11.23 22.64 -15.24
N ASN A 114 10.13 22.46 -15.95
CA ASN A 114 9.50 21.15 -16.22
C ASN A 114 9.01 20.38 -14.98
N VAL A 115 8.97 21.02 -13.80
CA VAL A 115 8.45 20.41 -12.56
C VAL A 115 7.26 21.18 -12.04
N HIS A 116 6.13 20.48 -11.90
CA HIS A 116 4.86 21.02 -11.45
C HIS A 116 4.44 20.33 -10.15
N THR A 117 3.75 21.05 -9.25
CA THR A 117 3.26 20.48 -8.00
C THR A 117 1.74 20.62 -7.89
N GLY A 118 1.09 19.55 -7.45
CA GLY A 118 -0.35 19.49 -7.14
C GLY A 118 -0.53 19.47 -5.61
N ASP A 119 -0.70 20.64 -5.00
CA ASP A 119 -0.91 20.83 -3.56
C ASP A 119 -2.37 21.13 -3.20
N THR A 120 -3.17 21.51 -4.18
CA THR A 120 -4.58 21.84 -4.07
C THR A 120 -5.39 21.18 -5.18
N LEU A 121 -6.70 21.01 -4.94
CA LEU A 121 -7.60 20.49 -5.97
C LEU A 121 -7.87 21.59 -6.98
N LYS A 122 -7.28 21.46 -8.17
CA LYS A 122 -7.47 22.39 -9.31
C LYS A 122 -7.05 21.72 -10.62
N THR A 123 -7.40 22.36 -11.72
CA THR A 123 -6.91 21.98 -13.06
C THR A 123 -5.63 22.72 -13.38
N HIS A 124 -4.60 21.98 -13.81
CA HIS A 124 -3.34 22.49 -14.33
C HIS A 124 -3.29 22.27 -15.84
N LEU A 125 -2.77 23.22 -16.57
CA LEU A 125 -2.42 23.05 -17.97
C LEU A 125 -0.89 22.91 -18.07
N VAL A 126 -0.43 21.77 -18.57
CA VAL A 126 0.99 21.44 -18.70
C VAL A 126 1.33 21.28 -20.17
N GLU A 127 2.29 22.07 -20.65
CA GLU A 127 2.80 21.95 -22.01
C GLU A 127 3.79 20.79 -22.09
N THR A 128 3.46 19.80 -22.92
CA THR A 128 4.34 18.67 -23.21
C THR A 128 4.86 18.72 -24.66
N ARG A 129 5.82 17.86 -24.99
CA ARG A 129 6.30 17.77 -26.40
C ARG A 129 5.21 17.37 -27.38
N SER A 130 4.24 16.59 -26.93
CA SER A 130 3.11 16.13 -27.74
C SER A 130 1.89 17.06 -27.71
N GLY A 131 2.02 18.24 -27.10
CA GLY A 131 0.97 19.25 -26.92
C GLY A 131 0.52 19.39 -25.46
N PRO A 132 -0.49 20.24 -25.23
CA PRO A 132 -0.99 20.51 -23.90
C PRO A 132 -1.69 19.28 -23.26
N LEU A 133 -1.61 19.18 -21.95
CA LEU A 133 -2.30 18.19 -21.11
C LEU A 133 -2.98 18.90 -19.94
N GLN A 134 -4.26 18.64 -19.74
CA GLN A 134 -4.99 19.07 -18.54
C GLN A 134 -4.85 18.03 -17.44
N ILE A 135 -4.41 18.45 -16.25
CA ILE A 135 -4.26 17.60 -15.08
C ILE A 135 -5.13 18.12 -13.96
N VAL A 136 -6.15 17.37 -13.58
CA VAL A 136 -6.94 17.65 -12.38
C VAL A 136 -6.23 17.00 -11.20
N SER A 137 -5.64 17.82 -10.31
CA SER A 137 -4.95 17.34 -9.10
C SER A 137 -5.91 17.16 -7.95
N VAL A 138 -5.85 15.98 -7.31
CA VAL A 138 -6.59 15.66 -6.08
C VAL A 138 -5.59 15.17 -5.03
N PRO A 139 -4.86 16.10 -4.36
CA PRO A 139 -3.90 15.74 -3.33
C PRO A 139 -4.62 15.17 -2.10
N TRP A 140 -3.87 14.55 -1.20
CA TRP A 140 -4.41 14.08 0.06
C TRP A 140 -5.06 15.19 0.86
N ILE A 141 -6.34 15.02 1.24
CA ILE A 141 -7.08 15.99 2.02
C ILE A 141 -6.75 15.88 3.51
N ARG A 142 -6.26 16.96 4.07
CA ARG A 142 -5.98 17.11 5.49
C ARG A 142 -7.26 17.40 6.25
N LYS A 143 -7.78 16.43 6.99
CA LYS A 143 -9.04 16.56 7.75
C LYS A 143 -9.06 17.79 8.64
N GLY A 144 -7.97 18.08 9.35
CA GLY A 144 -7.88 19.26 10.23
C GLY A 144 -7.99 20.60 9.49
N GLN A 145 -7.38 20.72 8.30
CA GLN A 145 -7.51 21.92 7.46
C GLN A 145 -8.94 22.07 6.93
N PHE A 146 -9.50 20.96 6.50
CA PHE A 146 -10.87 20.89 5.99
C PHE A 146 -11.90 21.31 7.06
N MET A 147 -11.77 20.78 8.29
CA MET A 147 -12.60 21.19 9.43
C MET A 147 -12.50 22.69 9.74
N SER A 148 -11.28 23.22 9.76
CA SER A 148 -11.04 24.65 9.99
C SER A 148 -11.70 25.53 8.94
N SER A 149 -11.70 25.12 7.67
CA SER A 149 -12.30 25.87 6.57
C SER A 149 -13.84 25.90 6.61
N LEU A 150 -14.45 24.86 7.18
CA LEU A 150 -15.91 24.73 7.30
C LEU A 150 -16.46 25.21 8.64
N GLY A 151 -15.62 25.57 9.62
CA GLY A 151 -16.04 25.95 10.96
C GLY A 151 -16.71 24.80 11.74
N ILE A 152 -16.43 23.54 11.36
CA ILE A 152 -17.00 22.34 11.97
C ILE A 152 -16.15 21.96 13.18
N GLY A 153 -16.78 21.89 14.36
CA GLY A 153 -16.14 21.36 15.57
C GLY A 153 -15.99 19.82 15.53
N ASP A 154 -15.20 19.29 16.42
CA ASP A 154 -14.65 17.90 16.48
C ASP A 154 -15.71 16.80 16.78
N ASN A 155 -16.93 16.90 16.29
CA ASN A 155 -18.06 16.18 16.89
C ASN A 155 -18.38 14.78 16.35
N ASN A 156 -17.95 14.40 15.13
CA ASN A 156 -18.17 13.02 14.63
C ASN A 156 -17.26 12.68 13.43
N PRO A 157 -16.31 11.75 13.57
CA PRO A 157 -15.41 11.35 12.48
C PRO A 157 -16.12 10.81 11.23
N SER A 158 -17.27 10.13 11.38
CA SER A 158 -18.03 9.58 10.25
C SER A 158 -18.69 10.70 9.43
N GLN A 159 -19.31 11.68 10.09
CA GLN A 159 -19.90 12.83 9.41
C GLN A 159 -18.86 13.68 8.69
N LEU A 160 -17.65 13.77 9.26
CA LEU A 160 -16.53 14.46 8.61
C LEU A 160 -16.11 13.75 7.31
N ASN A 161 -16.00 12.43 7.32
CA ASN A 161 -15.67 11.67 6.12
C ASN A 161 -16.74 11.85 5.04
N GLU A 162 -18.02 11.71 5.36
CA GLU A 162 -19.14 11.94 4.42
C GLU A 162 -19.12 13.35 3.81
N SER A 163 -18.79 14.36 4.62
CA SER A 163 -18.66 15.75 4.15
C SER A 163 -17.47 15.90 3.19
N ILE A 164 -16.32 15.29 3.50
CA ILE A 164 -15.13 15.27 2.63
C ILE A 164 -15.46 14.57 1.31
N GLU A 165 -16.06 13.40 1.35
CA GLU A 165 -16.44 12.59 0.18
C GLU A 165 -17.39 13.38 -0.73
N THR A 166 -18.41 14.03 -0.16
CA THR A 166 -19.38 14.82 -0.89
C THR A 166 -18.72 16.01 -1.58
N LEU A 167 -17.94 16.80 -0.84
CA LEU A 167 -17.30 18.00 -1.39
C LEU A 167 -16.20 17.69 -2.40
N LEU A 168 -15.43 16.61 -2.17
CA LEU A 168 -14.46 16.15 -3.18
C LEU A 168 -15.14 15.69 -4.45
N THR A 169 -16.22 14.92 -4.34
CA THR A 169 -16.99 14.46 -5.51
C THR A 169 -17.50 15.66 -6.31
N GLN A 170 -18.11 16.66 -5.64
CA GLN A 170 -18.59 17.87 -6.30
C GLN A 170 -17.45 18.67 -6.94
N ALA A 171 -16.33 18.83 -6.24
CA ALA A 171 -15.19 19.58 -6.76
C ALA A 171 -14.51 18.87 -7.96
N ILE A 172 -14.38 17.54 -7.92
CA ILE A 172 -13.87 16.77 -9.06
C ILE A 172 -14.80 16.91 -10.26
N GLN A 173 -16.10 16.77 -10.05
CA GLN A 173 -17.09 16.93 -11.12
C GLN A 173 -17.05 18.34 -11.72
N ALA A 174 -17.01 19.38 -10.92
CA ALA A 174 -16.94 20.76 -11.39
C ALA A 174 -15.66 21.03 -12.22
N ASN A 175 -14.50 20.49 -11.78
CA ASN A 175 -13.27 20.58 -12.56
C ASN A 175 -13.38 19.80 -13.88
N ALA A 176 -13.96 18.59 -13.86
CA ALA A 176 -14.15 17.78 -15.07
C ALA A 176 -15.07 18.46 -16.08
N GLU A 177 -16.15 19.10 -15.64
CA GLU A 177 -17.08 19.85 -16.51
C GLU A 177 -16.45 21.12 -17.11
N ALA A 178 -15.44 21.69 -16.45
CA ALA A 178 -14.71 22.87 -16.92
C ALA A 178 -13.56 22.57 -17.88
N LEU A 179 -13.24 21.29 -18.14
CA LEU A 179 -12.16 20.88 -19.06
C LEU A 179 -12.48 21.25 -20.50
N ASP A 180 -11.45 21.63 -21.25
CA ASP A 180 -11.53 21.76 -22.69
C ASP A 180 -11.49 20.37 -23.34
N PRO A 181 -12.57 19.92 -24.00
CA PRO A 181 -12.63 18.59 -24.61
C PRO A 181 -11.66 18.39 -25.79
N SER A 182 -11.07 19.48 -26.33
CA SER A 182 -10.08 19.39 -27.40
C SER A 182 -8.68 19.01 -26.87
N ILE A 183 -8.44 19.15 -25.56
CA ILE A 183 -7.16 18.86 -24.90
C ILE A 183 -7.29 17.56 -24.09
N PRO A 184 -6.33 16.62 -24.19
CA PRO A 184 -6.31 15.46 -23.31
C PRO A 184 -6.36 15.84 -21.83
N ALA A 185 -7.08 15.04 -21.04
CA ALA A 185 -7.26 15.31 -19.63
C ALA A 185 -7.04 14.07 -18.77
N VAL A 186 -6.28 14.23 -17.69
CA VAL A 186 -6.04 13.18 -16.70
C VAL A 186 -6.40 13.67 -15.31
N LEU A 187 -6.87 12.76 -14.45
CA LEU A 187 -6.95 13.01 -13.03
C LEU A 187 -5.71 12.41 -12.37
N SER A 188 -4.99 13.18 -11.56
CA SER A 188 -3.92 12.71 -10.68
C SER A 188 -4.39 12.81 -9.24
N GLY A 189 -4.56 11.68 -8.55
CA GLY A 189 -5.15 11.62 -7.22
C GLY A 189 -4.35 10.78 -6.22
N HIS A 190 -4.29 11.23 -4.96
CA HIS A 190 -3.79 10.44 -3.84
C HIS A 190 -4.92 10.23 -2.84
N LEU A 191 -5.63 9.12 -2.96
CA LEU A 191 -6.89 8.89 -2.26
C LEU A 191 -7.29 7.41 -2.24
N SER A 192 -8.24 7.05 -1.38
CA SER A 192 -8.82 5.71 -1.29
C SER A 192 -10.13 5.62 -2.09
N VAL A 193 -10.29 4.53 -2.85
CA VAL A 193 -11.52 4.22 -3.61
C VAL A 193 -12.19 2.98 -3.02
N ASP A 194 -13.50 3.00 -2.92
CA ASP A 194 -14.34 1.95 -2.29
C ASP A 194 -14.11 0.52 -2.80
N SER A 195 -13.78 0.39 -4.05
CA SER A 195 -13.55 -0.90 -4.73
C SER A 195 -12.09 -1.37 -4.72
N ALA A 196 -11.17 -0.59 -4.13
CA ALA A 196 -9.75 -0.94 -4.11
C ALA A 196 -9.44 -2.04 -3.08
N LYS A 197 -8.53 -2.94 -3.47
CA LYS A 197 -7.98 -3.97 -2.58
C LYS A 197 -6.69 -3.47 -1.97
N THR A 198 -6.68 -3.35 -0.66
CA THR A 198 -5.52 -2.92 0.12
C THR A 198 -4.52 -4.06 0.34
N SER A 199 -3.29 -3.73 0.74
CA SER A 199 -2.26 -4.67 1.21
C SER A 199 -1.76 -4.29 2.62
N SER A 200 -0.50 -3.92 2.79
CA SER A 200 0.06 -3.58 4.12
C SER A 200 -0.50 -2.29 4.71
N GLU A 201 -0.93 -1.35 3.87
CA GLU A 201 -1.53 -0.08 4.29
C GLU A 201 -2.84 -0.26 5.07
N THR A 202 -3.53 -1.40 4.96
CA THR A 202 -4.75 -1.71 5.73
C THR A 202 -4.56 -1.48 7.23
N SER A 203 -3.39 -1.83 7.76
CA SER A 203 -3.06 -1.64 9.17
C SER A 203 -2.91 -0.17 9.57
N MET A 204 -2.62 0.70 8.62
CA MET A 204 -2.45 2.15 8.80
C MET A 204 -3.77 2.90 8.61
N MET A 205 -4.67 2.39 7.75
CA MET A 205 -5.94 3.02 7.42
C MET A 205 -6.98 2.92 8.55
N LEU A 206 -7.03 1.84 9.32
CA LEU A 206 -7.88 1.59 10.52
C LEU A 206 -9.21 2.38 10.57
N GLY A 207 -9.96 2.44 9.47
CA GLY A 207 -11.26 3.14 9.39
C GLY A 207 -11.18 4.67 9.50
N LYS A 208 -10.00 5.28 9.33
CA LYS A 208 -9.80 6.73 9.46
C LYS A 208 -9.87 7.49 8.14
N ASP A 209 -9.73 6.79 7.00
CA ASP A 209 -9.71 7.44 5.69
C ASP A 209 -11.13 7.65 5.16
N TYR A 210 -11.28 8.70 4.33
CA TYR A 210 -12.45 8.88 3.50
C TYR A 210 -12.34 7.99 2.26
N LEU A 211 -13.47 7.48 1.78
CA LEU A 211 -13.54 6.59 0.62
C LEU A 211 -14.35 7.23 -0.49
N LEU A 212 -13.74 7.54 -1.63
CA LEU A 212 -14.49 7.99 -2.78
C LEU A 212 -15.11 6.80 -3.53
N LEU A 213 -16.31 6.99 -4.05
CA LEU A 213 -16.90 6.05 -4.97
C LEU A 213 -16.12 6.06 -6.30
N LYS A 214 -15.90 4.89 -6.89
CA LYS A 214 -15.27 4.80 -8.20
C LYS A 214 -15.96 5.67 -9.25
N SER A 215 -17.29 5.74 -9.23
CA SER A 215 -18.09 6.58 -10.12
C SER A 215 -17.81 8.08 -9.99
N SER A 216 -17.31 8.55 -8.85
CA SER A 216 -16.98 9.96 -8.64
C SER A 216 -15.69 10.40 -9.34
N ILE A 217 -14.83 9.46 -9.74
CA ILE A 217 -13.54 9.72 -10.39
C ILE A 217 -13.46 9.14 -11.82
N ALA A 218 -14.22 8.10 -12.12
CA ALA A 218 -14.28 7.50 -13.46
C ALA A 218 -15.20 8.30 -14.39
N LEU A 219 -14.94 9.60 -14.51
CA LEU A 219 -15.77 10.52 -15.31
C LEU A 219 -15.32 10.49 -16.79
N PRO A 220 -16.25 10.55 -17.75
CA PRO A 220 -15.95 10.42 -19.17
C PRO A 220 -15.12 11.57 -19.76
N GLN A 221 -14.94 12.66 -19.03
CA GLN A 221 -14.08 13.77 -19.40
C GLN A 221 -12.59 13.45 -19.27
N PHE A 222 -12.23 12.44 -18.46
CA PHE A 222 -10.85 12.02 -18.30
C PHE A 222 -10.48 10.92 -19.31
N ASP A 223 -9.29 11.00 -19.87
CA ASP A 223 -8.70 9.95 -20.68
C ASP A 223 -7.98 8.90 -19.84
N TYR A 224 -7.52 9.30 -18.63
CA TYR A 224 -6.86 8.43 -17.66
C TYR A 224 -7.02 8.97 -16.24
N VAL A 225 -7.16 8.07 -15.26
CA VAL A 225 -7.20 8.41 -13.83
C VAL A 225 -6.02 7.72 -13.14
N ALA A 226 -5.02 8.51 -12.79
CA ALA A 226 -3.79 8.10 -12.13
C ALA A 226 -3.92 8.26 -10.61
N LEU A 227 -3.87 7.14 -9.86
CA LEU A 227 -4.05 7.14 -8.41
C LEU A 227 -2.78 6.68 -7.67
N GLY A 228 -2.54 7.23 -6.47
CA GLY A 228 -1.59 6.74 -5.48
C GLY A 228 -2.28 6.43 -4.16
N HIS A 229 -1.54 5.99 -3.14
CA HIS A 229 -1.96 5.63 -1.80
C HIS A 229 -2.10 4.12 -1.56
N ILE A 230 -2.59 3.35 -2.53
CA ILE A 230 -2.72 1.89 -2.41
C ILE A 230 -1.51 1.20 -3.03
N HIS A 231 -0.78 0.43 -2.20
CA HIS A 231 0.51 -0.16 -2.58
C HIS A 231 0.42 -1.36 -3.52
N ARG A 232 -0.80 -1.84 -3.80
CA ARG A 232 -1.05 -2.94 -4.74
C ARG A 232 -1.46 -2.40 -6.10
N HIS A 233 -0.74 -2.81 -7.15
CA HIS A 233 -1.15 -2.54 -8.53
C HIS A 233 -2.53 -3.12 -8.81
N GLN A 234 -3.43 -2.29 -9.34
CA GLN A 234 -4.77 -2.71 -9.75
C GLN A 234 -5.44 -1.71 -10.69
N GLU A 235 -6.24 -2.25 -11.60
CA GLU A 235 -7.11 -1.50 -12.48
C GLU A 235 -8.55 -1.58 -11.97
N LEU A 236 -9.13 -0.44 -11.63
CA LEU A 236 -10.50 -0.37 -11.08
C LEU A 236 -11.55 -0.16 -12.15
N ASN A 237 -11.16 0.43 -13.28
CA ASN A 237 -12.04 0.73 -14.42
C ASN A 237 -11.23 0.73 -15.71
N LEU A 238 -11.88 0.47 -16.84
CA LEU A 238 -11.23 0.40 -18.14
C LEU A 238 -11.53 1.58 -19.07
N SER A 239 -12.61 2.33 -18.83
CA SER A 239 -12.98 3.49 -19.64
C SER A 239 -13.80 4.51 -18.84
N PRO A 240 -13.18 5.66 -18.45
CA PRO A 240 -11.73 5.88 -18.48
C PRO A 240 -10.99 4.86 -17.63
N ARG A 241 -9.74 4.58 -17.97
CA ARG A 241 -8.91 3.68 -17.18
C ARG A 241 -8.58 4.32 -15.84
N VAL A 242 -8.87 3.62 -14.72
CA VAL A 242 -8.62 4.05 -13.35
C VAL A 242 -7.64 3.08 -12.72
N VAL A 243 -6.45 3.56 -12.30
CA VAL A 243 -5.35 2.68 -11.93
C VAL A 243 -4.61 3.16 -10.68
N TYR A 244 -4.30 2.22 -9.79
CA TYR A 244 -3.21 2.32 -8.83
C TYR A 244 -1.97 1.59 -9.38
N PRO A 245 -0.81 2.23 -9.52
CA PRO A 245 0.42 1.56 -9.96
C PRO A 245 0.97 0.65 -8.85
N GLY A 246 0.58 0.89 -7.62
CA GLY A 246 1.20 0.33 -6.43
C GLY A 246 2.49 1.04 -6.04
N SER A 247 3.14 0.58 -4.99
CA SER A 247 4.46 1.08 -4.57
C SER A 247 5.58 0.46 -5.41
N LEU A 248 6.71 1.18 -5.55
CA LEU A 248 7.88 0.66 -6.28
C LEU A 248 8.66 -0.40 -5.50
N GLN A 249 8.51 -0.46 -4.17
CA GLN A 249 9.17 -1.45 -3.33
C GLN A 249 8.21 -2.06 -2.33
N ARG A 250 8.50 -3.29 -1.88
CA ARG A 250 7.78 -3.91 -0.76
C ARG A 250 8.21 -3.26 0.56
N ILE A 251 7.26 -2.91 1.41
CA ILE A 251 7.50 -2.31 2.71
C ILE A 251 7.61 -3.40 3.79
N ASP A 252 6.74 -4.39 3.73
CA ASP A 252 6.69 -5.51 4.67
C ASP A 252 6.22 -6.82 4.02
N PHE A 253 6.04 -7.87 4.85
CA PHE A 253 5.60 -9.19 4.40
C PHE A 253 4.13 -9.24 3.93
N GLY A 254 3.32 -8.24 4.24
CA GLY A 254 1.96 -8.10 3.70
C GLY A 254 1.95 -7.91 2.18
N GLU A 255 3.04 -7.38 1.65
CA GLU A 255 3.25 -7.13 0.22
C GLU A 255 4.10 -8.20 -0.48
N GLU A 256 4.43 -9.32 0.19
CA GLU A 256 5.30 -10.39 -0.34
C GLU A 256 4.89 -10.86 -1.75
N LYS A 257 3.59 -10.97 -1.98
CA LYS A 257 2.99 -11.48 -3.23
C LYS A 257 2.69 -10.40 -4.26
N ASP A 258 2.85 -9.14 -3.90
CA ASP A 258 2.52 -8.04 -4.78
C ASP A 258 3.62 -7.82 -5.83
N THR A 259 3.23 -7.67 -7.07
CA THR A 259 4.13 -7.22 -8.14
C THR A 259 4.31 -5.73 -8.01
N LYS A 260 5.54 -5.25 -8.06
CA LYS A 260 5.91 -3.84 -7.92
C LYS A 260 6.33 -3.26 -9.26
N GLY A 261 5.92 -2.01 -9.52
CA GLY A 261 6.21 -1.38 -10.80
C GLY A 261 5.49 -0.06 -10.98
N PHE A 262 5.44 0.37 -12.23
CA PHE A 262 4.80 1.61 -12.65
C PHE A 262 3.96 1.38 -13.91
N CYS A 263 3.06 2.31 -14.20
CA CYS A 263 2.18 2.22 -15.36
C CYS A 263 2.66 3.14 -16.47
N VAL A 264 2.43 2.73 -17.71
CA VAL A 264 2.70 3.50 -18.91
C VAL A 264 1.46 3.51 -19.77
N ILE A 265 1.01 4.71 -20.13
CA ILE A 265 -0.12 4.91 -21.02
C ILE A 265 0.28 5.80 -22.20
N ASP A 266 -0.12 5.40 -23.39
CA ASP A 266 0.01 6.21 -24.60
C ASP A 266 -1.37 6.76 -25.00
N ILE A 267 -1.46 8.08 -25.05
CA ILE A 267 -2.67 8.82 -25.43
C ILE A 267 -2.46 9.50 -26.77
N ASP A 268 -3.46 9.37 -27.68
CA ASP A 268 -3.51 10.14 -28.90
C ASP A 268 -4.20 11.49 -28.68
N PRO A 269 -3.47 12.61 -28.64
CA PRO A 269 -4.09 13.91 -28.40
C PRO A 269 -5.00 14.37 -29.56
N THR A 270 -4.93 13.75 -30.74
CA THR A 270 -5.72 14.11 -31.90
C THR A 270 -7.08 13.44 -31.93
N GLU A 271 -7.28 12.40 -31.13
CA GLU A 271 -8.55 11.67 -31.04
C GLU A 271 -9.56 12.38 -30.15
N SER A 272 -10.81 11.99 -30.24
CA SER A 272 -11.89 12.52 -29.40
C SER A 272 -11.82 11.96 -27.96
N PRO A 273 -12.35 12.67 -26.95
CA PRO A 273 -12.44 12.18 -25.57
C PRO A 273 -13.02 10.77 -25.49
N GLY A 274 -12.45 9.93 -24.64
CA GLY A 274 -12.84 8.53 -24.46
C GLY A 274 -12.30 7.56 -25.52
N LYS A 275 -11.61 8.05 -26.59
CA LYS A 275 -10.94 7.23 -27.60
C LYS A 275 -9.44 7.49 -27.69
N ARG A 276 -8.91 8.31 -26.80
CA ARG A 276 -7.52 8.73 -26.85
C ARG A 276 -6.53 7.67 -26.37
N GLU A 277 -6.95 6.69 -25.57
CA GLU A 277 -6.07 5.60 -25.13
C GLU A 277 -5.65 4.73 -26.31
N ARG A 278 -4.35 4.73 -26.64
CA ARG A 278 -3.74 3.84 -27.66
C ARG A 278 -3.24 2.55 -27.04
N SER A 279 -2.59 2.64 -25.89
CA SER A 279 -2.05 1.48 -25.19
C SER A 279 -1.87 1.77 -23.71
N TYR A 280 -1.93 0.72 -22.92
CA TYR A 280 -1.60 0.71 -21.50
C TYR A 280 -0.75 -0.51 -21.19
N LYS A 281 0.24 -0.35 -20.33
CA LYS A 281 1.01 -1.46 -19.78
C LYS A 281 1.47 -1.17 -18.35
N PHE A 282 1.56 -2.20 -17.55
CA PHE A 282 2.29 -2.21 -16.29
C PHE A 282 3.73 -2.67 -16.56
N VAL A 283 4.71 -1.94 -16.05
CA VAL A 283 6.14 -2.26 -16.16
C VAL A 283 6.63 -2.65 -14.78
N GLU A 284 7.00 -3.92 -14.64
CA GLU A 284 7.54 -4.46 -13.40
C GLU A 284 8.97 -3.95 -13.16
N VAL A 285 9.28 -3.61 -11.90
CA VAL A 285 10.62 -3.20 -11.45
C VAL A 285 11.27 -4.30 -10.63
N ASN A 286 12.60 -4.28 -10.55
CA ASN A 286 13.38 -5.25 -9.79
C ASN A 286 13.33 -4.95 -8.28
N ALA A 287 12.14 -5.04 -7.70
CA ALA A 287 11.92 -4.82 -6.27
C ALA A 287 12.47 -5.97 -5.43
N ARG A 288 13.12 -5.65 -4.28
CA ARG A 288 13.66 -6.66 -3.35
C ARG A 288 12.57 -7.65 -2.93
N LYS A 289 12.90 -8.93 -2.99
CA LYS A 289 11.99 -10.02 -2.63
C LYS A 289 11.82 -10.12 -1.11
N PHE A 290 10.60 -10.33 -0.68
CA PHE A 290 10.25 -10.81 0.65
C PHE A 290 9.84 -12.26 0.53
N LEU A 291 10.23 -13.09 1.49
CA LEU A 291 10.00 -14.53 1.44
C LEU A 291 9.63 -15.06 2.83
N THR A 292 8.46 -15.67 2.92
CA THR A 292 7.98 -16.37 4.12
C THR A 292 8.18 -17.87 3.92
N ILE A 293 9.12 -18.45 4.66
CA ILE A 293 9.34 -19.90 4.69
C ILE A 293 8.58 -20.48 5.87
N LYS A 294 7.70 -21.45 5.60
CA LYS A 294 6.89 -22.14 6.62
C LYS A 294 7.32 -23.58 6.73
N SER A 295 7.57 -24.03 7.95
CA SER A 295 7.89 -25.43 8.25
C SER A 295 7.01 -25.94 9.38
N THR A 296 6.49 -27.16 9.24
CA THR A 296 5.72 -27.83 10.30
C THR A 296 6.49 -29.07 10.75
N ILE A 297 6.79 -29.15 12.03
CA ILE A 297 7.54 -30.23 12.66
C ILE A 297 6.57 -31.21 13.32
N SER A 298 6.75 -32.50 13.08
CA SER A 298 6.00 -33.55 13.76
C SER A 298 6.68 -33.99 15.05
N ASP A 299 5.93 -34.63 15.97
CA ASP A 299 6.46 -35.21 17.19
C ASP A 299 7.49 -36.32 16.92
N GLU A 300 7.36 -37.00 15.79
CA GLU A 300 8.22 -38.13 15.39
C GLU A 300 9.48 -37.69 14.62
N ASP A 301 9.63 -36.40 14.32
CA ASP A 301 10.79 -35.91 13.55
C ASP A 301 12.09 -36.11 14.34
N PRO A 302 13.04 -36.91 13.82
CA PRO A 302 14.28 -37.20 14.54
C PRO A 302 15.27 -36.02 14.50
N ASN A 303 15.13 -35.09 13.54
CA ASN A 303 16.03 -33.95 13.37
C ASN A 303 15.29 -32.72 12.83
N PRO A 304 14.49 -32.04 13.67
CA PRO A 304 13.65 -30.90 13.24
C PRO A 304 14.48 -29.76 12.64
N THR A 305 15.70 -29.53 13.11
CA THR A 305 16.57 -28.49 12.56
C THR A 305 16.90 -28.81 11.08
N GLN A 306 17.24 -30.05 10.75
CA GLN A 306 17.56 -30.45 9.38
C GLN A 306 16.34 -30.40 8.45
N THR A 307 15.18 -30.74 8.97
CA THR A 307 13.90 -30.61 8.22
C THR A 307 13.67 -29.15 7.80
N ILE A 308 13.89 -28.20 8.71
CA ILE A 308 13.76 -26.75 8.42
C ILE A 308 14.83 -26.31 7.40
N ILE A 309 16.08 -26.74 7.55
CA ILE A 309 17.17 -26.41 6.61
C ILE A 309 16.86 -26.95 5.22
N THR A 310 16.31 -28.16 5.13
CA THR A 310 15.89 -28.74 3.84
C THR A 310 14.76 -27.94 3.20
N GLU A 311 13.80 -27.44 4.00
CA GLU A 311 12.76 -26.56 3.49
C GLU A 311 13.32 -25.22 3.00
N ILE A 312 14.29 -24.63 3.71
CA ILE A 312 14.99 -23.42 3.28
C ILE A 312 15.66 -23.64 1.92
N ALA A 313 16.30 -24.79 1.71
CA ALA A 313 17.00 -25.12 0.46
C ALA A 313 16.06 -25.24 -0.76
N ASN A 314 14.75 -25.44 -0.55
CA ASN A 314 13.75 -25.45 -1.61
C ASN A 314 13.40 -24.04 -2.14
N HIS A 315 13.91 -23.00 -1.50
CA HIS A 315 13.62 -21.61 -1.83
C HIS A 315 14.85 -20.84 -2.32
N ASN A 316 14.66 -19.90 -3.23
CA ASN A 316 15.73 -18.97 -3.59
C ASN A 316 15.82 -17.85 -2.55
N VAL A 317 16.74 -18.00 -1.60
CA VAL A 317 16.96 -17.08 -0.49
C VAL A 317 17.89 -15.91 -0.83
N GLN A 318 18.61 -15.99 -1.97
CA GLN A 318 19.62 -15.01 -2.35
C GLN A 318 19.05 -13.59 -2.39
N GLU A 319 19.70 -12.67 -1.69
CA GLU A 319 19.34 -11.24 -1.60
C GLU A 319 17.89 -10.97 -1.15
N ALA A 320 17.15 -11.96 -0.64
CA ALA A 320 15.80 -11.78 -0.14
C ALA A 320 15.76 -11.31 1.32
N ILE A 321 14.68 -10.63 1.72
CA ILE A 321 14.31 -10.42 3.12
C ILE A 321 13.42 -11.57 3.55
N ILE A 322 13.83 -12.31 4.59
CA ILE A 322 13.24 -13.61 4.93
C ILE A 322 12.64 -13.61 6.33
N GLN A 323 11.49 -14.23 6.47
CA GLN A 323 10.99 -14.72 7.75
C GLN A 323 10.78 -16.24 7.69
N VAL A 324 11.15 -16.92 8.78
CA VAL A 324 10.91 -18.36 8.94
C VAL A 324 9.89 -18.55 10.05
N LEU A 325 8.78 -19.20 9.72
CA LEU A 325 7.69 -19.53 10.65
C LEU A 325 7.65 -21.03 10.85
N ILE A 326 7.94 -21.50 12.06
CA ILE A 326 8.06 -22.90 12.41
C ILE A 326 6.92 -23.27 13.34
N ASP A 327 6.02 -24.11 12.87
CA ASP A 327 4.99 -24.70 13.70
C ASP A 327 5.54 -26.00 14.30
N THR A 328 5.70 -26.08 15.63
CA THR A 328 6.37 -27.18 16.32
C THR A 328 5.62 -27.63 17.57
N PRO A 329 5.58 -28.94 17.86
CA PRO A 329 5.10 -29.44 19.14
C PRO A 329 6.06 -29.06 20.29
N ALA A 330 5.55 -29.03 21.51
CA ALA A 330 6.35 -28.65 22.68
C ALA A 330 7.54 -29.60 22.92
N SER A 331 7.41 -30.88 22.59
CA SER A 331 8.46 -31.91 22.67
C SER A 331 9.69 -31.59 21.83
N LYS A 332 9.51 -30.95 20.67
CA LYS A 332 10.57 -30.64 19.68
C LYS A 332 11.09 -29.21 19.74
N TYR A 333 10.49 -28.37 20.57
CA TYR A 333 10.81 -26.92 20.62
C TYR A 333 12.29 -26.64 20.95
N GLN A 334 12.90 -27.47 21.84
CA GLN A 334 14.30 -27.32 22.24
C GLN A 334 15.28 -27.94 21.24
N ASP A 335 14.83 -28.88 20.40
CA ASP A 335 15.67 -29.57 19.42
C ASP A 335 15.95 -28.70 18.18
N ILE A 336 15.27 -27.56 18.04
CA ILE A 336 15.43 -26.63 16.93
C ILE A 336 16.56 -25.65 17.21
N ASP A 337 17.67 -25.80 16.50
CA ASP A 337 18.84 -24.91 16.58
C ASP A 337 18.70 -23.72 15.62
N GLU A 338 18.35 -22.56 16.19
CA GLU A 338 18.19 -21.32 15.43
C GLU A 338 19.49 -20.84 14.78
N LYS A 339 20.65 -21.14 15.37
CA LYS A 339 21.94 -20.73 14.82
C LYS A 339 22.23 -21.44 13.49
N LEU A 340 21.94 -22.73 13.41
CA LEU A 340 22.10 -23.50 12.16
C LEU A 340 21.10 -23.04 11.10
N ILE A 341 19.85 -22.72 11.48
CA ILE A 341 18.85 -22.15 10.59
C ILE A 341 19.33 -20.82 10.02
N ARG A 342 19.86 -19.92 10.84
CA ARG A 342 20.43 -18.64 10.38
C ARG A 342 21.65 -18.83 9.51
N GLY A 343 22.48 -19.86 9.75
CA GLY A 343 23.59 -20.22 8.88
C GLY A 343 23.13 -20.63 7.46
N ALA A 344 22.02 -21.37 7.35
CA ALA A 344 21.45 -21.74 6.06
C ALA A 344 20.85 -20.54 5.28
N LEU A 345 20.74 -19.37 5.92
CA LEU A 345 20.19 -18.14 5.36
C LEU A 345 21.29 -17.07 5.11
N GLU A 346 22.58 -17.41 5.12
CA GLU A 346 23.67 -16.43 4.99
C GLU A 346 23.65 -15.64 3.68
N GLU A 347 23.15 -16.23 2.59
CA GLU A 347 22.99 -15.56 1.29
C GLU A 347 21.81 -14.58 1.23
N SER A 348 20.96 -14.57 2.27
CA SER A 348 19.83 -13.64 2.33
C SER A 348 20.30 -12.20 2.62
N HIS A 349 19.55 -11.23 2.11
CA HIS A 349 19.79 -9.84 2.46
C HIS A 349 19.55 -9.58 3.95
N PHE A 350 18.45 -10.09 4.50
CA PHE A 350 18.09 -9.89 5.90
C PHE A 350 17.17 -11.00 6.41
N VAL A 351 17.50 -11.55 7.59
CA VAL A 351 16.61 -12.47 8.29
C VAL A 351 15.80 -11.70 9.31
N ALA A 352 14.56 -11.38 8.96
CA ALA A 352 13.67 -10.56 9.79
C ALA A 352 13.27 -11.28 11.08
N THR A 353 12.91 -12.56 10.99
CA THR A 353 12.59 -13.38 12.16
C THR A 353 12.74 -14.87 11.87
N VAL A 354 13.09 -15.63 12.90
CA VAL A 354 12.90 -17.08 12.97
C VAL A 354 11.97 -17.30 14.17
N ARG A 355 10.71 -17.63 13.90
CA ARG A 355 9.67 -17.73 14.96
C ARG A 355 9.16 -19.15 15.07
N LYS A 356 9.23 -19.69 16.29
CA LYS A 356 8.69 -20.99 16.66
C LYS A 356 7.30 -20.80 17.28
N ASN A 357 6.28 -21.34 16.66
CA ASN A 357 4.90 -21.35 17.13
C ASN A 357 4.62 -22.73 17.75
N LEU A 358 4.17 -22.76 18.98
CA LEU A 358 3.75 -24.02 19.61
C LEU A 358 2.41 -24.49 19.04
N ILE A 359 2.39 -25.71 18.49
CA ILE A 359 1.15 -26.39 18.13
C ILE A 359 0.55 -26.90 19.45
N SER A 360 -0.59 -26.33 19.85
CA SER A 360 -1.31 -26.83 21.03
C SER A 360 -2.01 -28.14 20.67
N GLU A 361 -1.74 -29.21 21.40
CA GLU A 361 -2.44 -30.50 21.27
C GLU A 361 -3.97 -30.38 21.45
N SER A 362 -4.43 -29.30 22.07
CA SER A 362 -5.86 -29.07 22.29
C SER A 362 -6.69 -28.88 21.00
N ARG A 363 -6.04 -28.57 19.86
CA ARG A 363 -6.74 -28.48 18.55
C ARG A 363 -6.93 -29.84 17.87
N ASN A 364 -6.17 -30.88 18.24
CA ASN A 364 -6.32 -32.22 17.66
C ASN A 364 -7.28 -33.12 18.42
N ARG A 365 -7.74 -32.73 19.62
CA ARG A 365 -8.72 -33.53 20.40
C ARG A 365 -10.16 -33.32 19.96
N LEU A 366 -10.46 -32.19 19.33
CA LEU A 366 -11.71 -31.98 18.62
C LEU A 366 -11.46 -32.34 17.15
N GLY A 367 -11.81 -33.53 16.73
CA GLY A 367 -11.59 -34.06 15.37
C GLY A 367 -12.02 -33.05 14.29
N LYS A 368 -11.30 -33.04 13.16
CA LYS A 368 -11.50 -32.13 12.01
C LYS A 368 -12.92 -32.02 11.46
N ASP A 369 -13.81 -32.93 11.88
CA ASP A 369 -15.18 -33.00 11.37
C ASP A 369 -16.26 -32.34 12.27
N ILE A 370 -15.86 -31.71 13.41
CA ILE A 370 -16.82 -31.22 14.41
C ILE A 370 -16.97 -29.69 14.38
N SER A 371 -16.07 -28.93 13.77
CA SER A 371 -16.07 -27.46 13.85
C SER A 371 -17.19 -26.75 13.08
N GLU A 372 -17.89 -27.41 12.17
CA GLU A 372 -18.95 -26.78 11.35
C GLU A 372 -20.41 -27.11 11.83
N LYS A 373 -20.60 -27.93 12.88
CA LYS A 373 -21.95 -28.37 13.30
C LYS A 373 -22.21 -28.41 14.82
N ILE A 374 -21.33 -27.86 15.66
CA ILE A 374 -21.63 -27.84 17.10
C ILE A 374 -22.50 -26.64 17.44
N GLU A 375 -23.66 -26.87 18.03
CA GLU A 375 -24.48 -25.83 18.64
C GLU A 375 -23.67 -25.08 19.72
N PRO A 376 -23.73 -23.72 19.77
CA PRO A 376 -22.93 -22.92 20.69
C PRO A 376 -23.06 -23.34 22.17
N LEU A 377 -24.21 -23.88 22.55
CA LEU A 377 -24.44 -24.36 23.91
C LEU A 377 -23.69 -25.66 24.19
N GLU A 378 -23.65 -26.59 23.25
CA GLU A 378 -22.94 -27.86 23.33
C GLU A 378 -21.43 -27.65 23.40
N ALA A 379 -20.92 -26.65 22.64
CA ALA A 379 -19.54 -26.22 22.73
C ALA A 379 -19.17 -25.67 24.12
N LEU A 380 -20.08 -24.90 24.74
CA LEU A 380 -19.90 -24.38 26.09
C LEU A 380 -19.92 -25.51 27.13
N GLU A 381 -20.82 -26.51 26.99
CA GLU A 381 -20.90 -27.67 27.89
C GLU A 381 -19.61 -28.51 27.85
N THR A 382 -19.09 -28.75 26.63
CA THR A 382 -17.83 -29.46 26.41
C THR A 382 -16.67 -28.73 27.04
N TYR A 383 -16.57 -27.43 26.80
CA TYR A 383 -15.53 -26.58 27.39
C TYR A 383 -15.53 -26.59 28.94
N LEU A 384 -16.71 -26.47 29.56
CA LEU A 384 -16.82 -26.49 31.02
C LEU A 384 -16.47 -27.88 31.60
N THR A 385 -16.76 -28.96 30.89
CA THR A 385 -16.39 -30.33 31.28
C THR A 385 -14.86 -30.50 31.23
N GLU A 386 -14.21 -30.08 30.16
CA GLU A 386 -12.74 -30.14 30.00
C GLU A 386 -12.00 -29.28 31.05
N ARG A 387 -12.60 -28.17 31.44
CA ARG A 387 -12.05 -27.30 32.50
C ARG A 387 -12.33 -27.78 33.90
N GLY A 388 -13.01 -28.94 34.09
CA GLY A 388 -13.34 -29.49 35.38
C GLY A 388 -14.28 -28.62 36.20
N VAL A 389 -15.09 -27.76 35.56
CA VAL A 389 -16.06 -26.91 36.23
C VAL A 389 -17.31 -27.72 36.58
N THR A 390 -17.58 -27.91 37.86
CA THR A 390 -18.68 -28.72 38.40
C THR A 390 -19.60 -27.93 39.34
N GLY A 391 -20.76 -28.50 39.70
CA GLY A 391 -21.69 -27.96 40.71
C GLY A 391 -22.37 -26.64 40.29
N LYS A 392 -22.79 -25.86 41.29
CA LYS A 392 -23.54 -24.59 41.10
C LYS A 392 -22.87 -23.60 40.12
N LYS A 393 -21.57 -23.60 40.06
CA LYS A 393 -20.82 -22.71 39.14
C LYS A 393 -21.03 -23.11 37.68
N ARG A 394 -21.09 -24.42 37.38
CA ARG A 394 -21.37 -24.91 36.03
C ARG A 394 -22.77 -24.52 35.59
N GLU A 395 -23.78 -24.73 36.45
CA GLU A 395 -25.17 -24.34 36.15
C GLU A 395 -25.32 -22.84 35.88
N GLN A 396 -24.68 -22.01 36.68
CA GLN A 396 -24.71 -20.57 36.49
C GLN A 396 -24.08 -20.12 35.16
N LEU A 397 -22.96 -20.72 34.76
CA LEU A 397 -22.29 -20.41 33.50
C LEU A 397 -23.11 -20.91 32.29
N LEU A 398 -23.72 -22.10 32.36
CA LEU A 398 -24.59 -22.59 31.30
C LEU A 398 -25.85 -21.74 31.14
N ASN A 399 -26.50 -21.33 32.25
CA ASN A 399 -27.67 -20.47 32.18
C ASN A 399 -27.34 -19.08 31.59
N LYS A 400 -26.18 -18.53 31.95
CA LYS A 400 -25.72 -17.25 31.37
C LYS A 400 -25.37 -17.38 29.90
N GLY A 401 -24.76 -18.51 29.50
CA GLY A 401 -24.48 -18.83 28.09
C GLY A 401 -25.76 -18.95 27.26
N LYS A 402 -26.80 -19.64 27.78
CA LYS A 402 -28.11 -19.73 27.12
C LYS A 402 -28.74 -18.37 26.86
N LEU A 403 -28.70 -17.47 27.85
CA LEU A 403 -29.23 -16.12 27.73
C LEU A 403 -28.50 -15.34 26.61
N LEU A 404 -27.18 -15.33 26.62
CA LEU A 404 -26.36 -14.60 25.60
C LEU A 404 -26.57 -15.15 24.19
N ILE A 405 -26.68 -16.47 24.02
CA ILE A 405 -26.95 -17.10 22.73
C ILE A 405 -28.36 -16.73 22.22
N SER A 406 -29.39 -16.71 23.10
CA SER A 406 -30.73 -16.31 22.72
C SER A 406 -30.84 -14.84 22.35
N GLU A 407 -30.14 -13.93 23.03
CA GLU A 407 -30.10 -12.51 22.72
C GLU A 407 -29.42 -12.24 21.37
N HIS A 408 -28.35 -12.97 21.05
CA HIS A 408 -27.65 -12.83 19.77
C HIS A 408 -28.44 -13.40 18.59
N SER A 409 -29.21 -14.45 18.81
CA SER A 409 -30.08 -15.03 17.77
C SER A 409 -31.28 -14.13 17.43
N GLN A 410 -31.72 -13.29 18.35
CA GLN A 410 -32.81 -12.32 18.11
C GLN A 410 -32.31 -11.02 17.41
N SER A 411 -31.03 -10.65 17.58
CA SER A 411 -30.45 -9.48 16.91
C SER A 411 -30.06 -9.72 15.44
N ASN A 412 -30.02 -10.96 14.97
CA ASN A 412 -29.72 -11.31 13.56
C ASN A 412 -30.99 -11.57 12.71
N THR A 413 -32.18 -11.27 13.24
CA THR A 413 -33.48 -11.48 12.55
C THR A 413 -34.24 -10.17 12.28
N LEU A 414 -33.57 -9.02 12.38
CA LEU A 414 -34.14 -7.68 12.04
C LEU A 414 -33.36 -7.03 10.90
#